data_6e1bd68576c6e3338fffd502d42b662b
#
_entry.id   6e1bd68576c6e3338fffd502d42b662b
#
_cell.length_a   1.000
_cell.length_b   1.000
_cell.length_c   1.000
_cell.angle_alpha   90.00
_cell.angle_beta   90.00
_cell.angle_gamma   90.00
#
_symmetry.space_group_name_H-M   'P 1'
#
loop_
_entity.id
_entity.type
_entity.pdbx_description
1 polymer ?
#
loop_
_entity_poly.entity_id
_entity_poly.type
_entity_poly.pdbx_seq_one_letter_code
_entity_poly.pdbx_strand_id
1 'polypeptide(L)'
;METRQQRVAPMADVVVKPSGIEGLGIFAARPYRAGERIRQINVVREITPESPLRADLGERVDHCSYPDGRVVLIGFPDRHVNHCCDPNAWELYEGTSSYFVARRDIAAADEITIDYNINIANGTAWPCRCGAARCRGQVAGDFFLLPIEWQREYRSLLAEWFVRRHRERLAELDRGRDGRTA
;
A
#
# COMPACT_ATOMS: atom_id res chain seq x y z
N MET A 1 9.62 32.58 -21.80
CA MET A 1 10.23 31.25 -21.55
C MET A 1 9.12 30.33 -21.09
N GLU A 2 8.53 29.58 -22.03
CA GLU A 2 7.44 28.64 -21.72
C GLU A 2 8.06 27.38 -21.11
N THR A 3 7.66 27.08 -19.88
CA THR A 3 7.97 25.83 -19.19
C THR A 3 7.35 24.66 -19.97
N ARG A 4 8.20 23.87 -20.57
CA ARG A 4 7.85 22.64 -21.28
C ARG A 4 7.25 21.66 -20.26
N GLN A 5 5.92 21.67 -20.11
CA GLN A 5 5.20 20.59 -19.40
C GLN A 5 5.48 19.30 -20.17
N GLN A 6 6.31 18.46 -19.58
CA GLN A 6 6.47 17.07 -20.05
C GLN A 6 5.10 16.40 -19.98
N ARG A 7 4.46 16.22 -21.13
CA ARG A 7 3.29 15.34 -21.25
C ARG A 7 3.77 13.92 -20.99
N VAL A 8 3.57 13.45 -19.76
CA VAL A 8 3.68 12.02 -19.45
C VAL A 8 2.60 11.32 -20.29
N ALA A 9 3.01 10.38 -21.12
CA ALA A 9 2.07 9.57 -21.90
C ALA A 9 1.05 8.93 -20.94
N PRO A 10 -0.24 8.90 -21.28
CA PRO A 10 -1.24 8.29 -20.44
C PRO A 10 -0.84 6.82 -20.23
N MET A 11 -0.66 6.42 -18.97
CA MET A 11 -0.47 5.01 -18.63
C MET A 11 -1.84 4.35 -18.79
N ALA A 12 -1.86 3.20 -19.47
CA ALA A 12 -3.11 2.53 -19.84
C ALA A 12 -3.92 2.02 -18.63
N ASP A 13 -3.31 2.00 -17.45
CA ASP A 13 -3.84 1.38 -16.22
C ASP A 13 -4.24 2.40 -15.15
N VAL A 14 -3.47 3.47 -14.95
CA VAL A 14 -3.74 4.48 -13.91
C VAL A 14 -3.44 5.90 -14.38
N VAL A 15 -4.05 6.88 -13.70
CA VAL A 15 -3.81 8.32 -13.89
C VAL A 15 -3.42 8.94 -12.56
N VAL A 16 -2.39 9.80 -12.55
CA VAL A 16 -2.01 10.59 -11.37
C VAL A 16 -2.69 11.94 -11.44
N LYS A 17 -3.39 12.32 -10.37
CA LYS A 17 -4.05 13.63 -10.23
C LYS A 17 -4.16 14.02 -8.75
N PRO A 18 -4.54 15.28 -8.39
CA PRO A 18 -4.76 15.68 -7.02
C PRO A 18 -5.74 14.75 -6.30
N SER A 19 -5.40 14.35 -5.07
CA SER A 19 -6.19 13.49 -4.20
C SER A 19 -6.96 14.29 -3.17
N GLY A 20 -8.13 13.79 -2.78
CA GLY A 20 -8.88 14.30 -1.63
C GLY A 20 -8.33 13.80 -0.29
N ILE A 21 -7.40 12.82 -0.31
CA ILE A 21 -6.79 12.24 0.90
C ILE A 21 -5.51 13.00 1.26
N GLU A 22 -4.50 12.96 0.36
CA GLU A 22 -3.23 13.67 0.55
C GLU A 22 -2.55 13.89 -0.80
N GLY A 23 -2.07 15.10 -1.06
CA GLY A 23 -1.24 15.47 -2.21
C GLY A 23 -1.74 14.98 -3.57
N LEU A 24 -1.00 14.05 -4.16
CA LEU A 24 -1.39 13.35 -5.40
C LEU A 24 -1.85 11.93 -5.07
N GLY A 25 -2.73 11.39 -5.90
CA GLY A 25 -3.19 9.99 -5.83
C GLY A 25 -3.09 9.31 -7.19
N ILE A 26 -3.16 7.97 -7.20
CA ILE A 26 -3.33 7.18 -8.40
C ILE A 26 -4.81 6.79 -8.56
N PHE A 27 -5.32 6.96 -9.76
CA PHE A 27 -6.74 6.74 -10.07
C PHE A 27 -6.87 5.72 -11.19
N ALA A 28 -7.89 4.90 -11.13
CA ALA A 28 -8.18 3.88 -12.13
C ALA A 28 -8.44 4.51 -13.50
N ALA A 29 -7.66 4.16 -14.53
CA ALA A 29 -7.89 4.62 -15.91
C ALA A 29 -9.05 3.88 -16.58
N ARG A 30 -9.41 2.71 -16.07
CA ARG A 30 -10.53 1.86 -16.45
C ARG A 30 -11.12 1.14 -15.26
N PRO A 31 -12.29 0.51 -15.37
CA PRO A 31 -12.78 -0.33 -14.26
C PRO A 31 -11.91 -1.58 -14.06
N TYR A 32 -11.82 -2.05 -12.81
CA TYR A 32 -11.16 -3.29 -12.40
C TYR A 32 -12.14 -4.16 -11.60
N ARG A 33 -12.07 -5.47 -11.77
CA ARG A 33 -12.83 -6.44 -11.00
C ARG A 33 -12.06 -6.86 -9.75
N ALA A 34 -12.76 -7.27 -8.71
CA ALA A 34 -12.15 -7.88 -7.53
C ALA A 34 -11.21 -9.03 -7.93
N GLY A 35 -9.98 -9.03 -7.39
CA GLY A 35 -8.93 -9.99 -7.70
C GLY A 35 -8.10 -9.66 -8.95
N GLU A 36 -8.47 -8.65 -9.74
CA GLU A 36 -7.72 -8.26 -10.93
C GLU A 36 -6.43 -7.53 -10.56
N ARG A 37 -5.32 -7.88 -11.24
CA ARG A 37 -4.08 -7.11 -11.13
C ARG A 37 -4.24 -5.78 -11.84
N ILE A 38 -4.01 -4.69 -11.12
CA ILE A 38 -4.07 -3.33 -11.64
C ILE A 38 -2.78 -3.03 -12.40
N ARG A 39 -1.64 -3.22 -11.71
CA ARG A 39 -0.31 -3.00 -12.30
C ARG A 39 0.81 -3.59 -11.43
N GLN A 40 1.97 -3.80 -12.05
CA GLN A 40 3.20 -4.07 -11.33
C GLN A 40 3.73 -2.77 -10.71
N ILE A 41 4.13 -2.84 -9.44
CA ILE A 41 4.69 -1.70 -8.71
C ILE A 41 6.10 -1.41 -9.23
N ASN A 42 6.36 -0.16 -9.56
CA ASN A 42 7.66 0.30 -10.05
C ASN A 42 8.64 0.48 -8.88
N VAL A 43 9.43 -0.55 -8.60
CA VAL A 43 10.57 -0.46 -7.66
C VAL A 43 11.78 0.06 -8.41
N VAL A 44 12.26 1.26 -8.04
CA VAL A 44 13.40 1.91 -8.70
C VAL A 44 14.71 1.26 -8.27
N ARG A 45 14.91 1.11 -6.95
CA ARG A 45 16.13 0.54 -6.36
C ARG A 45 15.93 0.27 -4.86
N GLU A 46 16.83 -0.50 -4.30
CA GLU A 46 16.97 -0.63 -2.84
C GLU A 46 17.75 0.56 -2.27
N ILE A 47 17.36 1.00 -1.09
CA ILE A 47 18.05 2.04 -0.32
C ILE A 47 18.96 1.35 0.68
N THR A 48 20.26 1.61 0.56
CA THR A 48 21.29 1.05 1.44
C THR A 48 22.24 2.16 1.90
N PRO A 49 23.15 1.92 2.85
CA PRO A 49 24.19 2.89 3.21
C PRO A 49 25.05 3.33 2.00
N GLU A 50 25.28 2.44 1.03
CA GLU A 50 26.05 2.70 -0.19
C GLU A 50 25.22 3.39 -1.27
N SER A 51 23.88 3.32 -1.14
CA SER A 51 22.92 3.90 -2.07
C SER A 51 21.79 4.61 -1.30
N PRO A 52 22.07 5.69 -0.55
CA PRO A 52 21.10 6.39 0.28
C PRO A 52 20.09 7.17 -0.59
N LEU A 53 19.02 7.68 0.04
CA LEU A 53 18.09 8.59 -0.62
C LEU A 53 18.82 9.85 -1.10
N ARG A 54 18.47 10.29 -2.31
CA ARG A 54 19.05 11.46 -2.97
C ARG A 54 18.02 12.58 -2.98
N ALA A 55 18.01 13.38 -1.90
CA ALA A 55 17.06 14.48 -1.73
C ALA A 55 17.21 15.56 -2.83
N ASP A 56 18.41 15.74 -3.37
CA ASP A 56 18.71 16.61 -4.51
C ASP A 56 18.01 16.19 -5.82
N LEU A 57 17.64 14.89 -5.93
CA LEU A 57 16.84 14.34 -7.02
C LEU A 57 15.34 14.21 -6.67
N GLY A 58 14.92 14.75 -5.53
CA GLY A 58 13.54 14.70 -5.06
C GLY A 58 13.13 13.33 -4.51
N GLU A 59 14.07 12.44 -4.19
CA GLU A 59 13.78 11.20 -3.49
C GLU A 59 13.41 11.48 -2.03
N ARG A 60 12.37 10.82 -1.52
CA ARG A 60 11.81 11.09 -0.20
C ARG A 60 11.53 9.78 0.53
N VAL A 61 11.57 9.81 1.86
CA VAL A 61 11.29 8.64 2.70
C VAL A 61 9.84 8.15 2.57
N ASP A 62 8.90 9.06 2.34
CA ASP A 62 7.49 8.75 2.09
C ASP A 62 7.21 8.14 0.70
N HIS A 63 8.22 8.06 -0.15
CA HIS A 63 8.21 7.30 -1.40
C HIS A 63 8.79 5.89 -1.24
N CYS A 64 9.07 5.44 -0.03
CA CYS A 64 9.67 4.12 0.21
C CYS A 64 8.64 3.09 0.68
N SER A 65 8.88 1.82 0.31
CA SER A 65 8.21 0.65 0.84
C SER A 65 9.22 -0.25 1.55
N TYR A 66 8.73 -1.17 2.38
CA TYR A 66 9.58 -1.94 3.32
C TYR A 66 9.40 -3.47 3.16
N PRO A 67 9.52 -4.05 1.95
CA PRO A 67 9.34 -5.47 1.75
C PRO A 67 10.46 -6.28 2.41
N ASP A 68 10.08 -7.25 3.26
CA ASP A 68 10.97 -8.21 3.91
C ASP A 68 12.17 -7.56 4.65
N GLY A 69 11.95 -6.38 5.26
CA GLY A 69 12.98 -5.65 6.01
C GLY A 69 13.98 -4.88 5.14
N ARG A 70 13.81 -4.89 3.82
CA ARG A 70 14.53 -4.00 2.91
C ARG A 70 13.80 -2.67 2.81
N VAL A 71 14.51 -1.61 2.47
CA VAL A 71 13.91 -0.33 2.12
C VAL A 71 14.05 -0.16 0.61
N VAL A 72 12.94 0.01 -0.10
CA VAL A 72 12.94 0.19 -1.55
C VAL A 72 12.28 1.51 -1.94
N LEU A 73 12.88 2.21 -2.88
CA LEU A 73 12.32 3.44 -3.46
C LEU A 73 11.28 3.07 -4.52
N ILE A 74 10.07 3.57 -4.34
CA ILE A 74 8.98 3.42 -5.30
C ILE A 74 8.99 4.56 -6.30
N GLY A 75 8.91 4.21 -7.57
CA GLY A 75 8.90 5.16 -8.67
C GLY A 75 7.50 5.69 -9.00
N PHE A 76 7.49 6.63 -9.94
CA PHE A 76 6.24 7.13 -10.53
C PHE A 76 5.59 6.01 -11.37
N PRO A 77 4.26 5.86 -11.31
CA PRO A 77 3.28 6.63 -10.55
C PRO A 77 3.02 6.09 -9.15
N ASP A 78 3.51 4.90 -8.82
CA ASP A 78 3.09 4.05 -7.70
C ASP A 78 3.41 4.67 -6.33
N ARG A 79 4.42 5.55 -6.26
CA ARG A 79 4.72 6.34 -5.06
C ARG A 79 3.61 7.28 -4.61
N HIS A 80 2.58 7.46 -5.44
CA HIS A 80 1.42 8.32 -5.16
C HIS A 80 0.18 7.51 -4.73
N VAL A 81 0.32 6.19 -4.49
CA VAL A 81 -0.78 5.45 -3.89
C VAL A 81 -1.02 5.95 -2.47
N ASN A 82 -2.26 6.32 -2.13
CA ASN A 82 -2.61 6.82 -0.81
C ASN A 82 -3.12 5.70 0.11
N HIS A 83 -3.02 5.96 1.42
CA HIS A 83 -3.61 5.11 2.43
C HIS A 83 -5.12 5.33 2.52
N CYS A 84 -5.87 4.23 2.66
CA CYS A 84 -7.25 4.25 3.13
C CYS A 84 -7.46 3.15 4.18
N CYS A 85 -8.21 3.46 5.24
CA CYS A 85 -8.58 2.47 6.25
C CYS A 85 -9.60 1.44 5.73
N ASP A 86 -10.30 1.73 4.63
CA ASP A 86 -11.13 0.79 3.88
C ASP A 86 -10.67 0.78 2.41
N PRO A 87 -9.51 0.16 2.12
CA PRO A 87 -8.87 0.25 0.82
C PRO A 87 -9.63 -0.54 -0.24
N ASN A 88 -9.53 -0.11 -1.50
CA ASN A 88 -10.06 -0.86 -2.64
C ASN A 88 -9.00 -1.72 -3.35
N ALA A 89 -7.74 -1.61 -2.95
CA ALA A 89 -6.64 -2.43 -3.46
C ALA A 89 -5.71 -2.91 -2.33
N TRP A 90 -4.77 -3.78 -2.65
CA TRP A 90 -3.75 -4.29 -1.76
C TRP A 90 -2.48 -4.65 -2.54
N GLU A 91 -1.35 -4.83 -1.84
CA GLU A 91 -0.08 -5.23 -2.44
C GLU A 91 0.09 -6.74 -2.40
N LEU A 92 0.18 -7.36 -3.57
CA LEU A 92 0.57 -8.76 -3.75
C LEU A 92 2.06 -8.85 -4.02
N TYR A 93 2.77 -9.68 -3.27
CA TYR A 93 4.20 -9.95 -3.46
C TYR A 93 4.39 -11.33 -4.09
N GLU A 94 5.14 -11.39 -5.20
CA GLU A 94 5.50 -12.64 -5.91
C GLU A 94 6.99 -12.63 -6.25
N GLY A 95 7.77 -13.41 -5.53
CA GLY A 95 9.23 -13.40 -5.67
C GLY A 95 9.82 -12.02 -5.42
N THR A 96 10.44 -11.43 -6.44
CA THR A 96 11.02 -10.08 -6.40
C THR A 96 10.09 -8.98 -6.91
N SER A 97 8.91 -9.35 -7.38
CA SER A 97 7.90 -8.43 -7.94
C SER A 97 6.77 -8.18 -6.96
N SER A 98 6.17 -7.00 -7.05
CA SER A 98 4.95 -6.66 -6.32
C SER A 98 3.94 -6.00 -7.26
N TYR A 99 2.65 -6.14 -6.91
CA TYR A 99 1.54 -5.70 -7.75
C TYR A 99 0.47 -5.05 -6.89
N PHE A 100 -0.18 -3.99 -7.40
CA PHE A 100 -1.48 -3.61 -6.87
C PHE A 100 -2.55 -4.53 -7.46
N VAL A 101 -3.39 -5.06 -6.57
CA VAL A 101 -4.50 -5.95 -6.91
C VAL A 101 -5.79 -5.35 -6.35
N ALA A 102 -6.85 -5.35 -7.14
CA ALA A 102 -8.16 -4.88 -6.72
C ALA A 102 -8.74 -5.80 -5.63
N ARG A 103 -9.07 -5.25 -4.45
CA ARG A 103 -9.69 -5.98 -3.34
C ARG A 103 -11.20 -6.12 -3.52
N ARG A 104 -11.79 -5.17 -4.22
CA ARG A 104 -13.19 -5.13 -4.67
C ARG A 104 -13.27 -4.51 -6.05
N ASP A 105 -14.42 -4.51 -6.67
CA ASP A 105 -14.61 -3.79 -7.94
C ASP A 105 -14.26 -2.31 -7.76
N ILE A 106 -13.50 -1.77 -8.71
CA ILE A 106 -13.05 -0.36 -8.75
C ILE A 106 -13.61 0.24 -10.04
N ALA A 107 -14.33 1.34 -9.95
CA ALA A 107 -14.83 2.03 -11.13
C ALA A 107 -13.72 2.87 -11.80
N ALA A 108 -13.89 3.19 -13.08
CA ALA A 108 -13.00 4.15 -13.72
C ALA A 108 -13.07 5.50 -12.99
N ALA A 109 -11.92 6.15 -12.84
CA ALA A 109 -11.70 7.40 -12.12
C ALA A 109 -11.81 7.31 -10.59
N ASP A 110 -12.06 6.14 -9.99
CA ASP A 110 -11.90 5.95 -8.54
C ASP A 110 -10.42 6.04 -8.15
N GLU A 111 -10.13 6.62 -6.99
CA GLU A 111 -8.79 6.60 -6.41
C GLU A 111 -8.45 5.19 -5.93
N ILE A 112 -7.29 4.68 -6.35
CA ILE A 112 -6.75 3.40 -5.91
C ILE A 112 -6.02 3.62 -4.60
N THR A 113 -6.42 2.91 -3.56
CA THR A 113 -5.88 3.06 -2.21
C THR A 113 -5.52 1.72 -1.60
N ILE A 114 -4.52 1.70 -0.73
CA ILE A 114 -4.10 0.54 0.05
C ILE A 114 -4.11 0.84 1.54
N ASP A 115 -4.08 -0.17 2.40
CA ASP A 115 -3.87 0.03 3.83
C ASP A 115 -2.39 -0.13 4.17
N TYR A 116 -1.75 0.97 4.55
CA TYR A 116 -0.33 1.00 4.91
C TYR A 116 0.05 0.18 6.15
N ASN A 117 -0.95 -0.33 6.89
CA ASN A 117 -0.69 -1.20 8.03
C ASN A 117 -0.48 -2.68 7.63
N ILE A 118 -0.79 -3.06 6.38
CA ILE A 118 -0.60 -4.42 5.89
C ILE A 118 0.89 -4.64 5.58
N ASN A 119 1.44 -5.77 6.03
CA ASN A 119 2.85 -6.14 5.83
C ASN A 119 3.87 -5.21 6.51
N ILE A 120 3.48 -4.46 7.53
CA ILE A 120 4.37 -3.58 8.30
C ILE A 120 4.23 -3.85 9.80
N ALA A 121 5.33 -3.74 10.54
CA ALA A 121 5.38 -3.86 11.98
C ALA A 121 6.58 -3.05 12.52
N ASN A 122 6.63 -1.74 12.20
CA ASN A 122 7.71 -0.83 12.63
C ASN A 122 7.26 0.20 13.66
N GLY A 123 5.95 0.31 13.93
CA GLY A 123 5.38 1.19 14.96
C GLY A 123 5.38 2.69 14.63
N THR A 124 5.73 3.08 13.42
CA THR A 124 5.63 4.49 13.01
C THR A 124 4.17 4.85 12.75
N ALA A 125 3.62 5.76 13.54
CA ALA A 125 2.21 6.13 13.47
C ALA A 125 2.02 7.62 13.13
N TRP A 126 0.91 7.92 12.41
CA TRP A 126 0.51 9.28 12.09
C TRP A 126 -1.01 9.39 11.91
N PRO A 127 -1.60 10.63 12.03
CA PRO A 127 -3.03 10.84 11.84
C PRO A 127 -3.49 10.42 10.44
N CYS A 128 -4.63 9.73 10.36
CA CYS A 128 -5.26 9.35 9.09
C CYS A 128 -6.37 10.33 8.71
N ARG A 129 -6.41 10.73 7.45
CA ARG A 129 -7.42 11.63 6.87
C ARG A 129 -8.13 11.02 5.66
N CYS A 130 -8.19 9.68 5.57
CA CYS A 130 -8.70 8.99 4.38
C CYS A 130 -10.20 9.21 4.10
N GLY A 131 -10.98 9.75 5.04
CA GLY A 131 -12.40 10.03 4.87
C GLY A 131 -13.34 8.82 4.79
N ALA A 132 -12.82 7.60 4.89
CA ALA A 132 -13.65 6.39 4.87
C ALA A 132 -14.56 6.31 6.09
N ALA A 133 -15.77 5.75 5.92
CA ALA A 133 -16.72 5.54 7.04
C ALA A 133 -16.12 4.68 8.17
N ARG A 134 -15.22 3.75 7.82
CA ARG A 134 -14.45 2.90 8.75
C ARG A 134 -13.08 3.50 9.10
N CYS A 135 -12.88 4.82 8.96
CA CYS A 135 -11.59 5.43 9.27
C CYS A 135 -11.20 5.23 10.73
N ARG A 136 -9.99 4.74 10.97
CA ARG A 136 -9.44 4.50 12.33
C ARG A 136 -8.85 5.76 12.97
N GLY A 137 -8.85 6.90 12.26
CA GLY A 137 -8.25 8.16 12.72
C GLY A 137 -6.71 8.15 12.73
N GLN A 138 -6.10 7.00 12.55
CA GLN A 138 -4.65 6.79 12.62
C GLN A 138 -4.20 5.68 11.68
N VAL A 139 -3.04 5.88 11.04
CA VAL A 139 -2.23 4.81 10.48
C VAL A 139 -1.28 4.36 11.59
N ALA A 140 -1.34 3.10 11.99
CA ALA A 140 -0.59 2.59 13.14
C ALA A 140 0.85 2.20 12.81
N GLY A 141 1.17 1.98 11.51
CA GLY A 141 2.48 1.48 11.08
C GLY A 141 2.82 0.09 11.64
N ASP A 142 1.83 -0.66 12.10
CA ASP A 142 1.95 -2.02 12.60
C ASP A 142 0.65 -2.77 12.41
N PHE A 143 0.70 -3.90 11.69
CA PHE A 143 -0.43 -4.79 11.45
C PHE A 143 -1.06 -5.28 12.76
N PHE A 144 -0.26 -5.56 13.78
CA PHE A 144 -0.73 -6.12 15.05
C PHE A 144 -1.34 -5.08 16.01
N LEU A 145 -1.25 -3.79 15.68
CA LEU A 145 -1.97 -2.72 16.38
C LEU A 145 -3.35 -2.44 15.75
N LEU A 146 -3.67 -3.06 14.63
CA LEU A 146 -5.03 -3.02 14.09
C LEU A 146 -6.01 -3.71 15.05
N PRO A 147 -7.29 -3.28 15.12
CA PRO A 147 -8.34 -4.04 15.76
C PRO A 147 -8.38 -5.48 15.24
N ILE A 148 -8.70 -6.43 16.12
CA ILE A 148 -8.62 -7.88 15.86
C ILE A 148 -9.43 -8.31 14.63
N GLU A 149 -10.59 -7.69 14.41
CA GLU A 149 -11.45 -7.93 13.25
C GLU A 149 -10.75 -7.57 11.94
N TRP A 150 -9.95 -6.50 11.92
CA TRP A 150 -9.18 -6.07 10.75
C TRP A 150 -7.98 -6.96 10.48
N GLN A 151 -7.29 -7.39 11.55
CA GLN A 151 -6.20 -8.36 11.41
C GLN A 151 -6.72 -9.66 10.78
N ARG A 152 -7.91 -10.12 11.17
CA ARG A 152 -8.57 -11.30 10.62
C ARG A 152 -9.03 -11.10 9.18
N GLU A 153 -9.60 -9.93 8.86
CA GLU A 153 -10.03 -9.57 7.52
C GLU A 153 -8.86 -9.55 6.53
N TYR A 154 -7.71 -9.03 6.98
CA TYR A 154 -6.51 -8.88 6.14
C TYR A 154 -5.57 -10.08 6.19
N ARG A 155 -5.88 -11.11 6.97
CA ARG A 155 -5.00 -12.27 7.19
C ARG A 155 -4.54 -12.93 5.89
N SER A 156 -5.42 -13.02 4.90
CA SER A 156 -5.14 -13.63 3.58
C SER A 156 -4.39 -12.70 2.61
N LEU A 157 -4.25 -11.42 2.95
CA LEU A 157 -3.54 -10.42 2.14
C LEU A 157 -2.07 -10.27 2.54
N LEU A 158 -1.66 -10.93 3.65
CA LEU A 158 -0.30 -10.83 4.15
C LEU A 158 0.69 -11.53 3.22
N ALA A 159 1.80 -10.87 2.95
CA ALA A 159 2.91 -11.43 2.19
C ALA A 159 3.53 -12.65 2.90
N GLU A 160 4.00 -13.64 2.14
CA GLU A 160 4.62 -14.85 2.70
C GLU A 160 5.80 -14.53 3.63
N TRP A 161 6.64 -13.56 3.29
CA TRP A 161 7.75 -13.14 4.12
C TRP A 161 7.28 -12.55 5.46
N PHE A 162 6.16 -11.81 5.47
CA PHE A 162 5.57 -11.26 6.70
C PHE A 162 4.99 -12.39 7.57
N VAL A 163 4.27 -13.32 6.96
CA VAL A 163 3.73 -14.52 7.64
C VAL A 163 4.86 -15.35 8.25
N ARG A 164 5.93 -15.60 7.51
CA ARG A 164 7.10 -16.35 7.99
C ARG A 164 7.77 -15.66 9.17
N ARG A 165 7.98 -14.33 9.09
CA ARG A 165 8.63 -13.53 10.12
C ARG A 165 7.82 -13.44 11.41
N HIS A 166 6.50 -13.38 11.31
CA HIS A 166 5.58 -13.15 12.43
C HIS A 166 4.69 -14.35 12.75
N ARG A 167 5.13 -15.56 12.40
CA ARG A 167 4.32 -16.79 12.49
C ARG A 167 3.70 -17.04 13.87
N GLU A 168 4.43 -16.74 14.95
CA GLU A 168 3.95 -16.98 16.32
C GLU A 168 2.79 -16.04 16.68
N ARG A 169 2.95 -14.74 16.41
CA ARG A 169 1.88 -13.74 16.63
C ARG A 169 0.64 -14.03 15.78
N LEU A 170 0.84 -14.46 14.53
CA LEU A 170 -0.26 -14.82 13.63
C LEU A 170 -0.95 -16.13 14.05
N ALA A 171 -0.21 -17.10 14.60
CA ALA A 171 -0.80 -18.31 15.15
C ALA A 171 -1.68 -18.03 16.39
N GLU A 172 -1.36 -17.01 17.18
CA GLU A 172 -2.22 -16.54 18.29
C GLU A 172 -3.52 -15.92 17.75
N LEU A 173 -3.42 -15.11 16.70
CA LEU A 173 -4.58 -14.55 16.02
C LEU A 173 -5.51 -15.64 15.47
N ASP A 174 -4.94 -16.69 14.86
CA ASP A 174 -5.69 -17.80 14.25
C ASP A 174 -6.37 -18.67 15.33
N ARG A 175 -5.72 -18.95 16.48
CA ARG A 175 -6.30 -19.69 17.61
C ARG A 175 -7.53 -19.00 18.24
N GLY A 176 -7.54 -17.69 18.27
CA GLY A 176 -8.68 -16.92 18.78
C GLY A 176 -9.94 -17.00 17.88
N ARG A 177 -9.89 -17.69 16.73
CA ARG A 177 -11.04 -18.01 15.86
C ARG A 177 -11.83 -19.20 16.38
N ASP A 178 -11.15 -20.20 16.91
CA ASP A 178 -11.77 -21.49 17.28
C ASP A 178 -12.47 -21.46 18.67
N GLY A 179 -12.21 -20.43 19.47
CA GLY A 179 -12.76 -20.27 20.81
C GLY A 179 -14.15 -19.63 20.92
N ARG A 180 -14.86 -19.36 19.82
CA ARG A 180 -16.21 -18.74 19.84
C ARG A 180 -17.31 -19.59 19.19
N THR A 181 -17.18 -20.90 19.26
CA THR A 181 -18.29 -21.85 18.98
C THR A 181 -18.44 -22.76 20.19
N ALA A 182 -19.04 -22.23 21.24
CA ALA A 182 -19.64 -22.99 22.32
C ALA A 182 -20.86 -22.21 22.86
#